data_dc261fcbf564dd7772f4a761104d2506
#
_entry.id   dc261fcbf564dd7772f4a761104d2506
#
_cell.length_a   1.000
_cell.length_b   1.000
_cell.length_c   1.000
_cell.angle_alpha   90.00
_cell.angle_beta   90.00
_cell.angle_gamma   90.00
#
_symmetry.space_group_name_H-M   'P 1'
#
loop_
_entity.id
_entity.type
_entity.pdbx_description
1 polymer ?
#
loop_
_entity_poly.entity_id
_entity_poly.type
_entity_poly.pdbx_seq_one_letter_code
_entity_poly.pdbx_strand_id
1 'polypeptide(L)'
;KVQLKALIIKEDAKLPNNFRCEMTLDGFLRQYNVTGFKGIDTRYLTQIIRDNGSMKAIITAEDLTKKEIQERFNSFSNKNAVSEVSCKEKYEIKGEGKRIGVLDLGVKKSTLAYLESQGFNVVVFPYNTKAEEILNENLSALVVSNGPGNPADLTETIEELKKVIGKISVFGEVLGHQVIALALGGKVAKLKYGHRGGYPVRDMAAGKIITTSQNAGYVVEELPEGMEMTHQGVNVKTIEGMKNDDLKVVGVQFMPDLYESSKDVFVNFLKLV
;
A
#
# COMPACT_ATOMS: atom_id res chain seq x y z
N LYS A 1 12.74 5.13 -7.81
CA LYS A 1 12.32 4.77 -9.19
C LYS A 1 10.83 5.09 -9.32
N VAL A 2 10.42 5.71 -10.45
CA VAL A 2 9.02 5.91 -10.80
C VAL A 2 8.44 4.58 -11.29
N GLN A 3 7.27 4.19 -10.78
CA GLN A 3 6.63 2.90 -11.08
C GLN A 3 5.49 3.01 -12.11
N LEU A 4 5.16 4.22 -12.54
CA LEU A 4 4.13 4.46 -13.56
C LEU A 4 4.52 3.82 -14.89
N LYS A 5 3.57 3.15 -15.54
CA LYS A 5 3.73 2.67 -16.93
C LYS A 5 3.42 3.79 -17.93
N ALA A 6 2.45 4.65 -17.61
CA ALA A 6 2.10 5.84 -18.36
C ALA A 6 1.39 6.88 -17.51
N LEU A 7 1.38 8.13 -17.95
CA LEU A 7 0.62 9.24 -17.37
C LEU A 7 -0.36 9.80 -18.39
N ILE A 8 -1.62 9.94 -18.02
CA ILE A 8 -2.66 10.54 -18.84
C ILE A 8 -3.07 11.87 -18.23
N ILE A 9 -3.00 12.94 -19.01
CA ILE A 9 -3.36 14.30 -18.60
C ILE A 9 -4.27 14.96 -19.64
N LYS A 10 -5.07 15.93 -19.20
CA LYS A 10 -5.83 16.78 -20.11
C LYS A 10 -4.93 17.80 -20.78
N GLU A 11 -4.16 18.52 -19.99
CA GLU A 11 -3.29 19.61 -20.44
C GLU A 11 -1.94 19.54 -19.72
N ASP A 12 -0.91 20.02 -20.37
CA ASP A 12 0.45 20.09 -19.88
C ASP A 12 0.82 21.55 -19.56
N ALA A 13 1.28 21.79 -18.33
CA ALA A 13 1.80 23.08 -17.90
C ALA A 13 3.23 23.27 -18.41
N LYS A 14 3.38 23.90 -19.59
CA LYS A 14 4.68 24.13 -20.23
C LYS A 14 5.62 25.00 -19.38
N LEU A 15 5.06 25.93 -18.63
CA LEU A 15 5.79 26.85 -17.76
C LEU A 15 5.27 26.65 -16.32
N PRO A 16 5.93 25.81 -15.52
CA PRO A 16 5.57 25.65 -14.12
C PRO A 16 5.88 26.94 -13.34
N ASN A 17 4.94 27.40 -12.52
CA ASN A 17 5.06 28.63 -11.75
C ASN A 17 5.19 28.39 -10.23
N ASN A 18 5.39 27.15 -9.80
CA ASN A 18 5.61 26.83 -8.40
C ASN A 18 7.09 26.99 -8.06
N PHE A 19 7.40 27.72 -6.98
CA PHE A 19 8.79 27.97 -6.54
C PHE A 19 9.56 26.70 -6.15
N ARG A 20 8.87 25.58 -5.91
CA ARG A 20 9.48 24.28 -5.62
C ARG A 20 9.69 23.43 -6.87
N CYS A 21 9.37 23.97 -8.05
CA CYS A 21 9.51 23.22 -9.29
C CYS A 21 10.98 23.12 -9.70
N GLU A 22 11.51 21.91 -9.77
CA GLU A 22 12.88 21.63 -10.21
C GLU A 22 12.96 21.36 -11.71
N MET A 23 11.89 20.85 -12.33
CA MET A 23 11.82 20.54 -13.74
C MET A 23 10.39 20.51 -14.26
N THR A 24 10.23 20.55 -15.61
CA THR A 24 8.92 20.36 -16.24
C THR A 24 8.45 18.92 -16.14
N LEU A 25 7.13 18.70 -16.29
CA LEU A 25 6.57 17.35 -16.31
C LEU A 25 7.14 16.51 -17.47
N ASP A 26 7.31 17.09 -18.66
CA ASP A 26 7.94 16.42 -19.80
C ASP A 26 9.38 15.99 -19.48
N GLY A 27 10.18 16.88 -18.88
CA GLY A 27 11.54 16.56 -18.44
C GLY A 27 11.58 15.40 -17.44
N PHE A 28 10.69 15.43 -16.46
CA PHE A 28 10.54 14.35 -15.46
C PHE A 28 10.17 13.00 -16.11
N LEU A 29 9.16 12.98 -16.97
CA LEU A 29 8.72 11.76 -17.64
C LEU A 29 9.82 11.16 -18.52
N ARG A 30 10.56 12.02 -19.27
CA ARG A 30 11.73 11.58 -20.07
C ARG A 30 12.84 11.00 -19.22
N GLN A 31 13.19 11.65 -18.11
CA GLN A 31 14.23 11.18 -17.19
C GLN A 31 13.93 9.77 -16.68
N TYR A 32 12.65 9.44 -16.43
CA TYR A 32 12.25 8.15 -15.91
C TYR A 32 11.70 7.17 -16.97
N ASN A 33 11.79 7.54 -18.26
CA ASN A 33 11.28 6.76 -19.39
C ASN A 33 9.80 6.37 -19.22
N VAL A 34 8.96 7.32 -18.78
CA VAL A 34 7.52 7.17 -18.62
C VAL A 34 6.80 7.84 -19.78
N THR A 35 5.91 7.10 -20.45
CA THR A 35 5.11 7.65 -21.55
C THR A 35 4.01 8.57 -21.02
N GLY A 36 3.92 9.79 -21.55
CA GLY A 36 2.85 10.75 -21.24
C GLY A 36 1.88 10.93 -22.40
N PHE A 37 0.58 10.95 -22.12
CA PHE A 37 -0.48 11.29 -23.08
C PHE A 37 -1.24 12.52 -22.63
N LYS A 38 -1.38 13.52 -23.50
CA LYS A 38 -2.16 14.72 -23.26
C LYS A 38 -3.31 14.88 -24.26
N GLY A 39 -4.27 15.72 -23.92
CA GLY A 39 -5.45 15.96 -24.74
C GLY A 39 -6.57 14.94 -24.54
N ILE A 40 -6.49 14.12 -23.51
CA ILE A 40 -7.51 13.11 -23.16
C ILE A 40 -8.53 13.72 -22.21
N ASP A 41 -9.82 13.45 -22.45
CA ASP A 41 -10.88 13.79 -21.49
C ASP A 41 -10.79 12.88 -20.25
N THR A 42 -10.00 13.32 -19.28
CA THR A 42 -9.77 12.58 -18.03
C THR A 42 -11.01 12.50 -17.15
N ARG A 43 -11.98 13.45 -17.28
CA ARG A 43 -13.26 13.40 -16.57
C ARG A 43 -14.14 12.30 -17.12
N TYR A 44 -14.26 12.19 -18.43
CA TYR A 44 -15.01 11.11 -19.07
C TYR A 44 -14.37 9.73 -18.78
N LEU A 45 -13.05 9.63 -18.81
CA LEU A 45 -12.34 8.40 -18.41
C LEU A 45 -12.64 8.02 -16.95
N THR A 46 -12.68 9.00 -16.05
CA THR A 46 -13.05 8.78 -14.65
C THR A 46 -14.49 8.28 -14.50
N GLN A 47 -15.44 8.81 -15.30
CA GLN A 47 -16.83 8.33 -15.32
C GLN A 47 -16.90 6.88 -15.78
N ILE A 48 -16.18 6.50 -16.85
CA ILE A 48 -16.11 5.12 -17.32
C ILE A 48 -15.64 4.17 -16.21
N ILE A 49 -14.55 4.53 -15.52
CA ILE A 49 -13.99 3.72 -14.43
C ILE A 49 -14.97 3.63 -13.25
N ARG A 50 -15.63 4.72 -12.90
CA ARG A 50 -16.63 4.75 -11.83
C ARG A 50 -17.81 3.83 -12.15
N ASP A 51 -18.31 3.87 -13.38
CA ASP A 51 -19.53 3.17 -13.77
C ASP A 51 -19.27 1.68 -14.03
N ASN A 52 -18.10 1.32 -14.56
CA ASN A 52 -17.74 -0.05 -14.93
C ASN A 52 -16.75 -0.73 -13.98
N GLY A 53 -16.10 0.02 -13.09
CA GLY A 53 -15.05 -0.47 -12.21
C GLY A 53 -13.66 -0.42 -12.84
N SER A 54 -12.67 -0.87 -12.08
CA SER A 54 -11.27 -0.96 -12.54
C SER A 54 -11.12 -1.98 -13.65
N MET A 55 -10.53 -1.60 -14.76
CA MET A 55 -10.37 -2.41 -15.96
C MET A 55 -8.95 -2.40 -16.50
N LYS A 56 -8.60 -3.37 -17.33
CA LYS A 56 -7.37 -3.38 -18.09
C LYS A 56 -7.43 -2.29 -19.17
N ALA A 57 -6.30 -1.62 -19.41
CA ALA A 57 -6.18 -0.63 -20.47
C ALA A 57 -4.89 -0.85 -21.26
N ILE A 58 -4.92 -0.54 -22.54
CA ILE A 58 -3.74 -0.50 -23.41
C ILE A 58 -3.57 0.93 -23.91
N ILE A 59 -2.36 1.45 -23.78
CA ILE A 59 -1.94 2.71 -24.34
C ILE A 59 -0.83 2.40 -25.34
N THR A 60 -1.06 2.73 -26.62
CA THR A 60 -0.12 2.41 -27.69
C THR A 60 -0.21 3.43 -28.82
N ALA A 61 0.89 3.62 -29.55
CA ALA A 61 0.93 4.31 -30.83
C ALA A 61 0.89 3.33 -32.03
N GLU A 62 0.84 2.04 -31.77
CA GLU A 62 0.73 0.99 -32.79
C GLU A 62 -0.73 0.81 -33.23
N ASP A 63 -0.95 0.59 -34.50
CA ASP A 63 -2.24 0.18 -35.04
C ASP A 63 -2.47 -1.31 -34.76
N LEU A 64 -3.17 -1.59 -33.66
CA LEU A 64 -3.48 -2.95 -33.24
C LEU A 64 -4.81 -3.45 -33.78
N THR A 65 -4.84 -4.66 -34.27
CA THR A 65 -6.09 -5.39 -34.58
C THR A 65 -6.82 -5.76 -33.29
N LYS A 66 -8.15 -6.03 -33.40
CA LYS A 66 -8.94 -6.50 -32.26
C LYS A 66 -8.38 -7.78 -31.65
N LYS A 67 -7.81 -8.67 -32.46
CA LYS A 67 -7.22 -9.94 -32.02
C LYS A 67 -5.97 -9.67 -31.17
N GLU A 68 -5.06 -8.82 -31.62
CA GLU A 68 -3.86 -8.45 -30.87
C GLU A 68 -4.18 -7.74 -29.54
N ILE A 69 -5.19 -6.86 -29.54
CA ILE A 69 -5.69 -6.23 -28.31
C ILE A 69 -6.17 -7.30 -27.32
N GLN A 70 -6.98 -8.27 -27.79
CA GLN A 70 -7.49 -9.33 -26.92
C GLN A 70 -6.37 -10.23 -26.40
N GLU A 71 -5.40 -10.57 -27.23
CA GLU A 71 -4.22 -11.35 -26.82
C GLU A 71 -3.40 -10.64 -25.76
N ARG A 72 -3.16 -9.33 -25.92
CA ARG A 72 -2.47 -8.49 -24.91
C ARG A 72 -3.25 -8.41 -23.60
N PHE A 73 -4.58 -8.29 -23.63
CA PHE A 73 -5.42 -8.32 -22.43
C PHE A 73 -5.38 -9.67 -21.71
N ASN A 74 -5.38 -10.77 -22.45
CA ASN A 74 -5.33 -12.11 -21.88
C ASN A 74 -3.96 -12.41 -21.24
N SER A 75 -2.87 -11.96 -21.85
CA SER A 75 -1.53 -12.16 -21.34
C SER A 75 -1.17 -11.21 -20.18
N PHE A 76 -1.88 -10.10 -20.02
CA PHE A 76 -1.59 -9.14 -18.96
C PHE A 76 -1.93 -9.70 -17.58
N SER A 77 -0.96 -9.68 -16.68
CA SER A 77 -1.10 -10.02 -15.28
C SER A 77 -0.27 -9.05 -14.41
N ASN A 78 -0.78 -8.70 -13.25
CA ASN A 78 -0.08 -7.91 -12.23
C ASN A 78 0.24 -8.73 -10.97
N LYS A 79 0.23 -10.07 -11.06
CA LYS A 79 0.55 -10.94 -9.92
C LYS A 79 1.95 -10.70 -9.36
N ASN A 80 2.87 -10.25 -10.21
CA ASN A 80 4.25 -9.96 -9.82
C ASN A 80 4.47 -8.52 -9.33
N ALA A 81 3.40 -7.75 -9.12
CA ALA A 81 3.51 -6.32 -8.81
C ALA A 81 4.35 -6.06 -7.53
N VAL A 82 4.18 -6.86 -6.48
CA VAL A 82 4.99 -6.75 -5.26
C VAL A 82 6.44 -7.12 -5.52
N SER A 83 6.70 -8.23 -6.22
CA SER A 83 8.08 -8.64 -6.51
C SER A 83 8.85 -7.65 -7.39
N GLU A 84 8.15 -6.82 -8.20
CA GLU A 84 8.78 -5.76 -9.01
C GLU A 84 9.23 -4.56 -8.16
N VAL A 85 8.56 -4.29 -7.04
CA VAL A 85 8.78 -3.09 -6.22
C VAL A 85 9.51 -3.35 -4.91
N SER A 86 9.41 -4.55 -4.36
CA SER A 86 10.12 -4.99 -3.16
C SER A 86 11.63 -4.95 -3.36
N CYS A 87 12.38 -4.70 -2.29
CA CYS A 87 13.82 -4.86 -2.28
C CYS A 87 14.22 -6.29 -2.68
N LYS A 88 15.40 -6.45 -3.25
CA LYS A 88 15.89 -7.76 -3.70
C LYS A 88 16.67 -8.48 -2.63
N GLU A 89 17.28 -7.72 -1.74
CA GLU A 89 18.11 -8.22 -0.64
C GLU A 89 17.73 -7.47 0.64
N LYS A 90 17.90 -8.14 1.75
CA LYS A 90 17.79 -7.53 3.08
C LYS A 90 18.81 -6.40 3.24
N TYR A 91 18.39 -5.28 3.80
CA TYR A 91 19.27 -4.18 4.16
C TYR A 91 18.88 -3.52 5.47
N GLU A 92 19.76 -2.73 6.02
CA GLU A 92 19.60 -2.09 7.32
C GLU A 92 19.78 -0.57 7.21
N ILE A 93 18.89 0.18 7.86
CA ILE A 93 19.02 1.61 8.13
C ILE A 93 19.40 1.73 9.59
N LYS A 94 20.66 2.09 9.85
CA LYS A 94 21.22 2.10 11.20
C LYS A 94 20.60 3.20 12.06
N GLY A 95 20.18 2.84 13.26
CA GLY A 95 19.73 3.71 14.33
C GLY A 95 20.21 3.18 15.66
N GLU A 96 20.14 4.01 16.71
CA GLU A 96 20.59 3.66 18.06
C GLU A 96 19.49 3.01 18.93
N GLY A 97 18.22 3.08 18.45
CA GLY A 97 17.05 2.57 19.17
C GLY A 97 16.77 1.09 18.92
N LYS A 98 15.57 0.68 19.29
CA LYS A 98 15.09 -0.72 19.10
C LYS A 98 15.10 -1.11 17.65
N ARG A 99 15.28 -2.41 17.38
CA ARG A 99 15.23 -2.98 16.02
C ARG A 99 13.78 -3.19 15.58
N ILE A 100 13.43 -2.59 14.45
CA ILE A 100 12.12 -2.73 13.81
C ILE A 100 12.34 -3.40 12.44
N GLY A 101 11.64 -4.51 12.20
CA GLY A 101 11.59 -5.12 10.88
C GLY A 101 10.57 -4.41 9.98
N VAL A 102 10.87 -4.32 8.69
CA VAL A 102 9.92 -3.89 7.66
C VAL A 102 9.88 -4.95 6.57
N LEU A 103 8.75 -5.65 6.42
CA LEU A 103 8.51 -6.54 5.30
C LEU A 103 8.06 -5.69 4.10
N ASP A 104 8.93 -5.61 3.09
CA ASP A 104 8.78 -4.69 1.97
C ASP A 104 7.86 -5.26 0.88
N LEU A 105 6.58 -4.91 0.94
CA LEU A 105 5.61 -5.18 -0.12
C LEU A 105 5.55 -4.04 -1.17
N GLY A 106 6.36 -3.01 -1.00
CA GLY A 106 6.38 -1.77 -1.77
C GLY A 106 6.40 -0.55 -0.84
N VAL A 107 7.26 -0.60 0.19
CA VAL A 107 7.34 0.40 1.25
C VAL A 107 7.62 1.79 0.70
N LYS A 108 6.97 2.78 1.26
CA LYS A 108 7.24 4.19 0.95
C LYS A 108 8.51 4.67 1.65
N LYS A 109 9.22 5.56 0.98
CA LYS A 109 10.35 6.27 1.60
C LYS A 109 9.95 7.06 2.84
N SER A 110 8.73 7.61 2.87
CA SER A 110 8.20 8.35 4.02
C SER A 110 8.07 7.47 5.26
N THR A 111 7.59 6.25 5.13
CA THR A 111 7.48 5.28 6.23
C THR A 111 8.86 4.94 6.79
N LEU A 112 9.84 4.66 5.93
CA LEU A 112 11.22 4.39 6.36
C LEU A 112 11.86 5.62 7.02
N ALA A 113 11.74 6.79 6.40
CA ALA A 113 12.26 8.05 6.96
C ALA A 113 11.61 8.41 8.31
N TYR A 114 10.32 8.07 8.47
CA TYR A 114 9.64 8.26 9.75
C TYR A 114 10.25 7.36 10.84
N LEU A 115 10.42 6.05 10.57
CA LEU A 115 11.04 5.13 11.53
C LEU A 115 12.48 5.55 11.88
N GLU A 116 13.26 5.96 10.89
CA GLU A 116 14.61 6.49 11.06
C GLU A 116 14.61 7.74 11.95
N SER A 117 13.69 8.69 11.71
CA SER A 117 13.56 9.93 12.48
C SER A 117 13.16 9.69 13.96
N GLN A 118 12.55 8.55 14.26
CA GLN A 118 12.26 8.12 15.62
C GLN A 118 13.45 7.37 16.27
N GLY A 119 14.59 7.28 15.59
CA GLY A 119 15.82 6.67 16.09
C GLY A 119 15.87 5.14 16.02
N PHE A 120 14.89 4.48 15.40
CA PHE A 120 14.88 3.02 15.27
C PHE A 120 16.00 2.51 14.35
N ASN A 121 16.54 1.34 14.70
CA ASN A 121 17.33 0.53 13.79
C ASN A 121 16.37 -0.27 12.92
N VAL A 122 16.31 0.00 11.60
CA VAL A 122 15.32 -0.58 10.69
C VAL A 122 15.94 -1.64 9.82
N VAL A 123 15.42 -2.86 9.89
CA VAL A 123 15.83 -3.99 9.02
C VAL A 123 14.74 -4.21 7.98
N VAL A 124 15.05 -3.99 6.71
CA VAL A 124 14.11 -4.14 5.60
C VAL A 124 14.31 -5.48 4.93
N PHE A 125 13.24 -6.26 4.86
CA PHE A 125 13.22 -7.61 4.29
C PHE A 125 12.46 -7.63 2.96
N PRO A 126 12.91 -8.41 1.97
CA PRO A 126 12.11 -8.75 0.80
C PRO A 126 10.77 -9.39 1.18
N TYR A 127 9.75 -9.19 0.33
CA TYR A 127 8.37 -9.68 0.56
C TYR A 127 8.27 -11.20 0.81
N ASN A 128 9.19 -11.99 0.28
CA ASN A 128 9.22 -13.46 0.35
C ASN A 128 10.18 -14.01 1.41
N THR A 129 10.64 -13.17 2.35
CA THR A 129 11.52 -13.57 3.44
C THR A 129 10.84 -14.61 4.35
N LYS A 130 11.60 -15.63 4.75
CA LYS A 130 11.08 -16.69 5.62
C LYS A 130 10.92 -16.20 7.06
N ALA A 131 9.90 -16.73 7.74
CA ALA A 131 9.59 -16.38 9.13
C ALA A 131 10.77 -16.60 10.06
N GLU A 132 11.55 -17.68 9.87
CA GLU A 132 12.73 -17.98 10.65
C GLU A 132 13.78 -16.87 10.55
N GLU A 133 14.05 -16.36 9.35
CA GLU A 133 14.98 -15.25 9.14
C GLU A 133 14.52 -13.99 9.86
N ILE A 134 13.22 -13.65 9.75
CA ILE A 134 12.63 -12.49 10.44
C ILE A 134 12.77 -12.62 11.95
N LEU A 135 12.43 -13.77 12.51
CA LEU A 135 12.45 -14.02 13.95
C LEU A 135 13.86 -14.07 14.55
N ASN A 136 14.86 -14.45 13.76
CA ASN A 136 16.27 -14.51 14.19
C ASN A 136 16.92 -13.12 14.30
N GLU A 137 16.28 -12.05 13.79
CA GLU A 137 16.81 -10.68 13.85
C GLU A 137 16.57 -9.96 15.19
N ASN A 138 15.99 -10.62 16.19
CA ASN A 138 15.69 -10.04 17.50
C ASN A 138 14.90 -8.72 17.40
N LEU A 139 13.87 -8.69 16.57
CA LEU A 139 13.04 -7.53 16.33
C LEU A 139 12.11 -7.25 17.51
N SER A 140 11.92 -5.98 17.85
CA SER A 140 10.88 -5.54 18.78
C SER A 140 9.49 -5.56 18.11
N ALA A 141 9.43 -5.28 16.80
CA ALA A 141 8.20 -5.38 16.01
C ALA A 141 8.50 -5.59 14.52
N LEU A 142 7.46 -6.00 13.78
CA LEU A 142 7.46 -6.09 12.32
C LEU A 142 6.39 -5.16 11.75
N VAL A 143 6.77 -4.28 10.83
CA VAL A 143 5.86 -3.50 9.99
C VAL A 143 5.71 -4.23 8.65
N VAL A 144 4.48 -4.63 8.30
CA VAL A 144 4.14 -5.17 6.99
C VAL A 144 3.63 -4.00 6.14
N SER A 145 4.41 -3.60 5.16
CA SER A 145 4.22 -2.33 4.48
C SER A 145 3.04 -2.33 3.50
N ASN A 146 2.69 -1.15 3.03
CA ASN A 146 1.86 -0.98 1.86
C ASN A 146 2.51 -1.56 0.59
N GLY A 147 1.71 -1.75 -0.46
CA GLY A 147 2.20 -2.25 -1.74
C GLY A 147 1.12 -2.34 -2.80
N PRO A 148 1.47 -2.69 -4.04
CA PRO A 148 0.55 -2.85 -5.16
C PRO A 148 -0.03 -4.27 -5.23
N GLY A 149 -1.06 -4.44 -6.08
CA GLY A 149 -1.55 -5.75 -6.49
C GLY A 149 -2.73 -6.27 -5.68
N ASN A 150 -2.97 -7.56 -5.81
CA ASN A 150 -4.02 -8.28 -5.09
C ASN A 150 -3.38 -8.99 -3.89
N PRO A 151 -3.83 -8.74 -2.65
CA PRO A 151 -3.26 -9.39 -1.46
C PRO A 151 -3.32 -10.93 -1.52
N ALA A 152 -4.33 -11.51 -2.18
CA ALA A 152 -4.46 -12.96 -2.32
C ALA A 152 -3.39 -13.62 -3.23
N ASP A 153 -2.66 -12.82 -4.03
CA ASP A 153 -1.57 -13.34 -4.85
C ASP A 153 -0.28 -13.58 -4.04
N LEU A 154 -0.20 -13.08 -2.80
CA LEU A 154 0.96 -13.17 -1.90
C LEU A 154 0.91 -14.41 -1.00
N THR A 155 0.63 -15.57 -1.59
CA THR A 155 0.42 -16.83 -0.83
C THR A 155 1.60 -17.20 0.06
N GLU A 156 2.84 -17.09 -0.44
CA GLU A 156 4.04 -17.38 0.37
C GLU A 156 4.19 -16.40 1.54
N THR A 157 4.01 -15.12 1.31
CA THR A 157 4.07 -14.08 2.35
C THR A 157 3.03 -14.32 3.43
N ILE A 158 1.79 -14.69 3.04
CA ILE A 158 0.70 -15.02 3.96
C ILE A 158 1.11 -16.20 4.85
N GLU A 159 1.63 -17.28 4.29
CA GLU A 159 2.04 -18.48 5.05
C GLU A 159 3.23 -18.19 5.98
N GLU A 160 4.16 -17.35 5.59
CA GLU A 160 5.27 -16.98 6.47
C GLU A 160 4.81 -16.04 7.59
N LEU A 161 3.90 -15.09 7.33
CA LEU A 161 3.34 -14.21 8.36
C LEU A 161 2.55 -14.97 9.43
N LYS A 162 1.83 -16.04 9.08
CA LYS A 162 1.17 -16.91 10.06
C LYS A 162 2.13 -17.42 11.15
N LYS A 163 3.39 -17.67 10.77
CA LYS A 163 4.42 -18.19 11.69
C LYS A 163 5.03 -17.10 12.56
N VAL A 164 4.93 -15.82 12.14
CA VAL A 164 5.48 -14.66 12.85
C VAL A 164 4.46 -14.06 13.83
N ILE A 165 3.19 -13.99 13.42
CA ILE A 165 2.09 -13.43 14.22
C ILE A 165 1.99 -14.18 15.57
N GLY A 166 1.84 -13.42 16.66
CA GLY A 166 1.83 -13.94 18.03
C GLY A 166 3.20 -14.12 18.66
N LYS A 167 4.30 -14.03 17.91
CA LYS A 167 5.67 -14.12 18.44
C LYS A 167 6.30 -12.75 18.67
N ILE A 168 6.03 -11.80 17.79
CA ILE A 168 6.44 -10.41 17.90
C ILE A 168 5.26 -9.50 17.60
N SER A 169 5.35 -8.22 17.97
CA SER A 169 4.33 -7.22 17.62
C SER A 169 4.31 -6.98 16.10
N VAL A 170 3.12 -6.93 15.48
CA VAL A 170 2.98 -6.77 14.03
C VAL A 170 2.06 -5.60 13.70
N PHE A 171 2.52 -4.70 12.84
CA PHE A 171 1.72 -3.61 12.28
C PHE A 171 1.53 -3.81 10.77
N GLY A 172 0.30 -3.69 10.28
CA GLY A 172 -0.02 -3.78 8.86
C GLY A 172 -0.53 -2.46 8.28
N GLU A 173 0.07 -2.01 7.19
CA GLU A 173 -0.30 -0.80 6.48
C GLU A 173 -0.88 -1.13 5.09
N VAL A 174 -2.13 -0.76 4.82
CA VAL A 174 -2.83 -0.94 3.54
C VAL A 174 -2.79 -2.39 3.04
N LEU A 175 -1.88 -2.73 2.10
CA LEU A 175 -1.68 -4.10 1.63
C LEU A 175 -1.25 -5.02 2.78
N GLY A 176 -0.36 -4.56 3.66
CA GLY A 176 0.06 -5.31 4.85
C GLY A 176 -1.09 -5.65 5.80
N HIS A 177 -2.02 -4.70 6.02
CA HIS A 177 -3.26 -4.93 6.77
C HIS A 177 -4.10 -6.06 6.15
N GLN A 178 -4.25 -6.03 4.81
CA GLN A 178 -5.02 -7.05 4.08
C GLN A 178 -4.36 -8.43 4.12
N VAL A 179 -3.03 -8.47 3.98
CA VAL A 179 -2.25 -9.74 4.05
C VAL A 179 -2.29 -10.33 5.46
N ILE A 180 -2.22 -9.50 6.50
CA ILE A 180 -2.40 -9.95 7.89
C ILE A 180 -3.82 -10.52 8.10
N ALA A 181 -4.85 -9.85 7.57
CA ALA A 181 -6.21 -10.36 7.66
C ALA A 181 -6.33 -11.75 7.01
N LEU A 182 -5.76 -11.94 5.81
CA LEU A 182 -5.72 -13.24 5.13
C LEU A 182 -4.92 -14.29 5.92
N ALA A 183 -3.78 -13.91 6.50
CA ALA A 183 -2.96 -14.80 7.33
C ALA A 183 -3.72 -15.32 8.56
N LEU A 184 -4.62 -14.54 9.10
CA LEU A 184 -5.46 -14.89 10.26
C LEU A 184 -6.81 -15.54 9.86
N GLY A 185 -7.08 -15.76 8.58
CA GLY A 185 -8.28 -16.42 8.09
C GLY A 185 -9.46 -15.50 7.74
N GLY A 186 -9.25 -14.20 7.73
CA GLY A 186 -10.21 -13.20 7.25
C GLY A 186 -10.37 -13.24 5.72
N LYS A 187 -11.27 -12.40 5.20
CA LYS A 187 -11.51 -12.28 3.77
C LYS A 187 -11.23 -10.87 3.26
N VAL A 188 -10.74 -10.78 2.03
CA VAL A 188 -10.55 -9.53 1.31
C VAL A 188 -11.39 -9.50 0.04
N ALA A 189 -11.93 -8.31 -0.28
CA ALA A 189 -12.72 -8.09 -1.48
C ALA A 189 -12.12 -6.99 -2.34
N LYS A 190 -12.31 -7.12 -3.66
CA LYS A 190 -11.95 -6.08 -4.61
C LYS A 190 -13.05 -5.01 -4.64
N LEU A 191 -12.68 -3.77 -4.41
CA LEU A 191 -13.58 -2.63 -4.58
C LEU A 191 -13.84 -2.36 -6.07
N LYS A 192 -15.03 -1.90 -6.41
CA LYS A 192 -15.41 -1.59 -7.79
C LYS A 192 -14.42 -0.62 -8.45
N TYR A 193 -14.09 0.49 -7.81
CA TYR A 193 -13.15 1.51 -8.31
C TYR A 193 -12.05 1.91 -7.31
N GLY A 194 -12.09 1.36 -6.10
CA GLY A 194 -11.11 1.61 -5.04
C GLY A 194 -11.26 2.97 -4.33
N HIS A 195 -10.58 3.09 -3.20
CA HIS A 195 -10.47 4.35 -2.46
C HIS A 195 -9.24 5.11 -2.95
N ARG A 196 -9.38 6.42 -3.19
CA ARG A 196 -8.30 7.28 -3.69
C ARG A 196 -8.35 8.65 -3.02
N GLY A 197 -7.20 9.07 -2.45
CA GLY A 197 -7.05 10.38 -1.81
C GLY A 197 -7.56 10.45 -0.38
N GLY A 198 -8.09 11.59 0.02
CA GLY A 198 -8.64 11.83 1.36
C GLY A 198 -9.92 11.05 1.61
N TYR A 199 -9.97 10.29 2.71
CA TYR A 199 -11.10 9.42 3.02
C TYR A 199 -11.50 9.55 4.49
N PRO A 200 -12.78 9.84 4.81
CA PRO A 200 -13.24 9.96 6.18
C PRO A 200 -13.44 8.59 6.81
N VAL A 201 -12.81 8.39 7.96
CA VAL A 201 -12.82 7.14 8.72
C VAL A 201 -13.22 7.44 10.16
N ARG A 202 -14.08 6.62 10.73
CA ARG A 202 -14.47 6.68 12.13
C ARG A 202 -13.52 5.83 12.97
N ASP A 203 -12.86 6.45 13.93
CA ASP A 203 -12.19 5.78 15.04
C ASP A 203 -13.27 5.27 15.99
N MET A 204 -13.36 3.96 16.18
CA MET A 204 -14.42 3.31 16.97
C MET A 204 -14.24 3.55 18.45
N ALA A 205 -13.01 3.66 18.95
CA ALA A 205 -12.71 3.88 20.35
C ALA A 205 -12.95 5.34 20.76
N ALA A 206 -12.46 6.30 19.96
CA ALA A 206 -12.61 7.71 20.23
C ALA A 206 -13.96 8.28 19.78
N GLY A 207 -14.74 7.56 18.95
CA GLY A 207 -15.98 8.03 18.34
C GLY A 207 -15.80 9.19 17.36
N LYS A 208 -14.58 9.55 17.01
CA LYS A 208 -14.23 10.67 16.15
C LYS A 208 -14.10 10.27 14.68
N ILE A 209 -14.35 11.23 13.79
CA ILE A 209 -14.06 11.05 12.36
C ILE A 209 -12.73 11.74 12.08
N ILE A 210 -11.81 10.96 11.51
CA ILE A 210 -10.50 11.42 11.06
C ILE A 210 -10.41 11.38 9.53
N THR A 211 -9.61 12.26 8.95
CA THR A 211 -9.27 12.19 7.53
C THR A 211 -8.03 11.32 7.37
N THR A 212 -8.12 10.34 6.48
CA THR A 212 -7.04 9.41 6.18
C THR A 212 -6.64 9.52 4.71
N SER A 213 -5.41 9.11 4.38
CA SER A 213 -4.99 8.98 2.99
C SER A 213 -5.07 7.53 2.54
N GLN A 214 -5.78 7.30 1.45
CA GLN A 214 -5.97 5.96 0.91
C GLN A 214 -5.60 5.88 -0.57
N ASN A 215 -5.02 4.75 -0.97
CA ASN A 215 -4.83 4.38 -2.35
C ASN A 215 -4.89 2.85 -2.45
N ALA A 216 -6.11 2.29 -2.39
CA ALA A 216 -6.34 0.86 -2.32
C ALA A 216 -7.45 0.41 -3.26
N GLY A 217 -7.25 -0.73 -3.91
CA GLY A 217 -8.25 -1.39 -4.75
C GLY A 217 -8.94 -2.57 -4.06
N TYR A 218 -8.46 -2.97 -2.88
CA TYR A 218 -8.97 -4.06 -2.08
C TYR A 218 -9.19 -3.59 -0.65
N VAL A 219 -10.08 -4.26 0.08
CA VAL A 219 -10.39 -4.03 1.50
C VAL A 219 -10.58 -5.35 2.22
N VAL A 220 -10.41 -5.35 3.54
CA VAL A 220 -10.86 -6.45 4.38
C VAL A 220 -12.38 -6.44 4.40
N GLU A 221 -13.00 -7.54 3.98
CA GLU A 221 -14.44 -7.73 3.92
C GLU A 221 -14.99 -8.41 5.19
N GLU A 222 -14.28 -9.44 5.66
CA GLU A 222 -14.60 -10.14 6.90
C GLU A 222 -13.38 -10.15 7.81
N LEU A 223 -13.56 -9.71 9.06
CA LEU A 223 -12.51 -9.78 10.07
C LEU A 223 -12.18 -11.24 10.40
N PRO A 224 -10.91 -11.56 10.65
CA PRO A 224 -10.54 -12.83 11.26
C PRO A 224 -11.18 -13.00 12.64
N GLU A 225 -11.37 -14.25 13.05
CA GLU A 225 -11.84 -14.58 14.41
C GLU A 225 -10.91 -13.98 15.48
N GLY A 226 -11.50 -13.38 16.51
CA GLY A 226 -10.78 -12.74 17.61
C GLY A 226 -10.18 -11.36 17.28
N MET A 227 -10.34 -10.85 16.05
CA MET A 227 -9.95 -9.48 15.71
C MET A 227 -11.07 -8.48 16.00
N GLU A 228 -10.72 -7.34 16.56
CA GLU A 228 -11.61 -6.20 16.79
C GLU A 228 -11.48 -5.16 15.68
N MET A 229 -12.62 -4.60 15.22
CA MET A 229 -12.61 -3.46 14.30
C MET A 229 -12.28 -2.17 15.07
N THR A 230 -11.17 -1.53 14.71
CA THR A 230 -10.75 -0.27 15.31
C THR A 230 -11.20 0.97 14.53
N HIS A 231 -11.32 0.84 13.20
CA HIS A 231 -11.68 1.93 12.31
C HIS A 231 -12.68 1.48 11.26
N GLN A 232 -13.65 2.33 10.93
CA GLN A 232 -14.67 2.07 9.91
C GLN A 232 -14.81 3.23 8.94
N GLY A 233 -14.92 2.93 7.65
CA GLY A 233 -15.22 3.91 6.61
C GLY A 233 -16.59 4.58 6.84
N VAL A 234 -16.64 5.91 6.76
CA VAL A 234 -17.88 6.65 7.01
C VAL A 234 -18.88 6.42 5.88
N ASN A 235 -18.42 6.47 4.62
CA ASN A 235 -19.29 6.45 3.45
C ASN A 235 -19.77 5.04 3.08
N VAL A 236 -18.87 4.05 3.08
CA VAL A 236 -19.16 2.68 2.58
C VAL A 236 -19.02 1.59 3.65
N LYS A 237 -18.84 1.97 4.91
CA LYS A 237 -18.77 1.05 6.06
C LYS A 237 -17.71 -0.06 5.94
N THR A 238 -16.68 0.17 5.14
CA THR A 238 -15.53 -0.73 5.01
C THR A 238 -14.76 -0.86 6.33
N ILE A 239 -14.11 -1.99 6.53
CA ILE A 239 -13.20 -2.22 7.65
C ILE A 239 -11.90 -1.49 7.36
N GLU A 240 -11.62 -0.42 8.11
CA GLU A 240 -10.49 0.46 7.90
C GLU A 240 -9.36 0.27 8.92
N GLY A 241 -9.61 -0.56 9.93
CA GLY A 241 -8.61 -0.94 10.90
C GLY A 241 -9.06 -2.10 11.77
N MET A 242 -8.10 -2.87 12.20
CA MET A 242 -8.29 -4.02 13.08
C MET A 242 -7.17 -4.15 14.10
N LYS A 243 -7.44 -4.78 15.23
CA LYS A 243 -6.44 -5.15 16.24
C LYS A 243 -6.76 -6.48 16.93
N ASN A 244 -5.73 -7.07 17.49
CA ASN A 244 -5.85 -8.12 18.50
C ASN A 244 -4.71 -7.92 19.48
N ASP A 245 -5.05 -7.67 20.75
CA ASP A 245 -4.07 -7.33 21.79
C ASP A 245 -3.27 -8.57 22.24
N ASP A 246 -3.88 -9.77 22.27
CA ASP A 246 -3.21 -11.02 22.65
C ASP A 246 -2.15 -11.43 21.59
N LEU A 247 -2.47 -11.28 20.31
CA LEU A 247 -1.56 -11.53 19.21
C LEU A 247 -0.60 -10.36 18.95
N LYS A 248 -0.81 -9.21 19.61
CA LYS A 248 -0.09 -7.96 19.41
C LYS A 248 -0.10 -7.51 17.95
N VAL A 249 -1.26 -7.57 17.32
CA VAL A 249 -1.47 -7.21 15.91
C VAL A 249 -2.31 -5.95 15.82
N VAL A 250 -1.85 -4.99 15.00
CA VAL A 250 -2.61 -3.81 14.59
C VAL A 250 -2.50 -3.68 13.08
N GLY A 251 -3.60 -3.38 12.41
CA GLY A 251 -3.58 -3.13 10.97
C GLY A 251 -4.55 -2.01 10.58
N VAL A 252 -4.14 -1.17 9.63
CA VAL A 252 -4.96 -0.08 9.09
C VAL A 252 -4.96 -0.06 7.57
N GLN A 253 -6.11 0.25 6.97
CA GLN A 253 -6.34 0.29 5.53
C GLN A 253 -5.79 1.57 4.88
N PHE A 254 -5.34 2.54 5.66
CA PHE A 254 -4.85 3.84 5.24
C PHE A 254 -3.35 4.00 5.53
N MET A 255 -2.78 5.07 4.99
CA MET A 255 -1.38 5.44 5.22
C MET A 255 -1.29 6.40 6.40
N PRO A 256 -0.84 5.95 7.57
CA PRO A 256 -0.90 6.75 8.79
C PRO A 256 0.11 7.91 8.81
N ASP A 257 1.16 7.84 8.01
CA ASP A 257 2.25 8.83 7.94
C ASP A 257 1.90 10.11 7.16
N LEU A 258 0.79 10.13 6.41
CA LEU A 258 0.47 11.24 5.51
C LEU A 258 -0.44 12.33 6.10
N TYR A 259 -1.22 12.03 7.12
CA TYR A 259 -2.06 13.00 7.81
C TYR A 259 -1.83 12.95 9.32
N GLU A 260 -1.70 14.12 9.92
CA GLU A 260 -1.50 14.24 11.38
C GLU A 260 -2.65 13.56 12.16
N SER A 261 -3.89 13.67 11.65
CA SER A 261 -5.07 13.03 12.25
C SER A 261 -5.04 11.50 12.28
N SER A 262 -4.24 10.85 11.44
CA SER A 262 -4.13 9.38 11.35
C SER A 262 -2.83 8.83 11.92
N LYS A 263 -1.87 9.71 12.20
CA LYS A 263 -0.52 9.35 12.63
C LYS A 263 -0.49 8.68 14.01
N ASP A 264 -1.41 9.06 14.90
CA ASP A 264 -1.49 8.53 16.26
C ASP A 264 -1.58 7.01 16.33
N VAL A 265 -2.24 6.37 15.34
CA VAL A 265 -2.37 4.91 15.30
C VAL A 265 -1.01 4.24 15.21
N PHE A 266 -0.13 4.75 14.33
CA PHE A 266 1.23 4.22 14.16
C PHE A 266 2.13 4.59 15.34
N VAL A 267 2.03 5.84 15.82
CA VAL A 267 2.77 6.30 17.02
C VAL A 267 2.42 5.45 18.24
N ASN A 268 1.13 5.16 18.45
CA ASN A 268 0.69 4.36 19.60
C ASN A 268 1.17 2.92 19.48
N PHE A 269 1.15 2.32 18.28
CA PHE A 269 1.77 1.01 18.06
C PHE A 269 3.26 1.02 18.43
N LEU A 270 4.02 2.01 17.94
CA LEU A 270 5.45 2.11 18.22
C LEU A 270 5.78 2.34 19.72
N LYS A 271 4.87 2.93 20.50
CA LYS A 271 5.03 3.07 21.96
C LYS A 271 4.86 1.74 22.72
N LEU A 272 4.15 0.78 22.14
CA LEU A 272 3.95 -0.55 22.73
C LEU A 272 5.15 -1.47 22.48
N VAL A 273 6.05 -1.07 21.62
CA VAL A 273 7.25 -1.78 21.20
C VAL A 273 8.48 -1.26 21.92
#